data_2d24768abfbb811166adace558d12db1
#
_entry.id   2d24768abfbb811166adace558d12db1
#
_cell.length_a   1.000
_cell.length_b   1.000
_cell.length_c   1.000
_cell.angle_alpha   90.00
_cell.angle_beta   90.00
_cell.angle_gamma   90.00
#
_symmetry.space_group_name_H-M   'P 1'
#
loop_
_entity.id
_entity.type
_entity.pdbx_description
1 polymer ?
#
loop_
_entity_poly.entity_id
_entity_poly.type
_entity_poly.pdbx_seq_one_letter_code
_entity_poly.pdbx_strand_id
1 'polypeptide(L)'
;MSSQNALAKAARWLARELGLATMKSAGKDVWILILARYIRLFAYGAVALILALFFQEQGFSDQQIGLFMTLTLLGDVVVSLLLTLIADTLGRRRILLLGAVSMAISGAVFATTSNYVALLLAAIIGVISPSGNEIGPFRAVEESTLAHLVAEDKRSDVYTWYVVLAVLGTSTGLAVGGVAIDNMQAIEGWTDLDAYRAVFWIYTGVGVVKAIMTLFLSRSCEHQNWNDVRNKPVEITETEPLLNGDGEQETVQEAAPKKEKKKFWHSISKISKSSRVTLIKLCSLFFLDSLGSGMVPFSLINYYM
;
A
#
# COMPACT_ATOMS: atom_id res chain seq x y z
N MET A 1 -47.30 1.85 10.30
CA MET A 1 -46.24 2.78 10.82
C MET A 1 -45.12 2.09 11.64
N SER A 2 -45.36 0.91 12.23
CA SER A 2 -44.36 0.21 13.09
C SER A 2 -43.21 -0.46 12.30
N SER A 3 -43.45 -1.03 11.15
CA SER A 3 -42.47 -1.77 10.33
C SER A 3 -41.42 -0.87 9.72
N GLN A 4 -41.78 0.30 9.22
CA GLN A 4 -40.82 1.29 8.66
C GLN A 4 -39.86 1.85 9.71
N ASN A 5 -40.33 2.04 10.94
CA ASN A 5 -39.51 2.48 12.05
C ASN A 5 -38.53 1.39 12.52
N ALA A 6 -38.93 0.11 12.46
CA ALA A 6 -38.05 -1.01 12.78
C ALA A 6 -36.92 -1.17 11.74
N LEU A 7 -37.26 -1.09 10.44
CA LEU A 7 -36.28 -1.12 9.36
C LEU A 7 -35.29 0.05 9.41
N ALA A 8 -35.78 1.26 9.69
CA ALA A 8 -34.92 2.44 9.83
C ALA A 8 -34.00 2.36 11.07
N LYS A 9 -34.44 1.69 12.14
CA LYS A 9 -33.65 1.45 13.35
C LYS A 9 -32.57 0.37 13.09
N ALA A 10 -32.92 -0.69 12.40
CA ALA A 10 -31.99 -1.74 11.98
C ALA A 10 -30.94 -1.20 11.00
N ALA A 11 -31.34 -0.42 10.01
CA ALA A 11 -30.43 0.21 9.06
C ALA A 11 -29.44 1.16 9.74
N ARG A 12 -29.90 1.98 10.72
CA ARG A 12 -29.03 2.86 11.50
C ARG A 12 -28.08 2.09 12.41
N TRP A 13 -28.53 0.99 13.00
CA TRP A 13 -27.69 0.11 13.80
C TRP A 13 -26.61 -0.51 12.91
N LEU A 14 -27.01 -1.10 11.77
CA LEU A 14 -26.07 -1.71 10.81
C LEU A 14 -25.05 -0.68 10.30
N ALA A 15 -25.48 0.54 9.99
CA ALA A 15 -24.62 1.61 9.55
C ALA A 15 -23.57 2.03 10.60
N ARG A 16 -23.92 1.92 11.89
CA ARG A 16 -22.97 2.17 12.99
C ARG A 16 -21.98 1.02 13.13
N GLU A 17 -22.48 -0.21 13.14
CA GLU A 17 -21.69 -1.43 13.29
C GLU A 17 -20.68 -1.59 12.14
N LEU A 18 -21.08 -1.24 10.92
CA LEU A 18 -20.22 -1.22 9.75
C LEU A 18 -19.28 0.02 9.68
N GLY A 19 -19.28 0.90 10.67
CA GLY A 19 -18.45 2.09 10.67
C GLY A 19 -18.75 3.11 9.57
N LEU A 20 -19.93 3.04 8.91
CA LEU A 20 -20.31 3.95 7.83
C LEU A 20 -20.42 5.40 8.30
N ALA A 21 -20.77 5.61 9.57
CA ALA A 21 -20.82 6.95 10.18
C ALA A 21 -19.39 7.53 10.28
N THR A 22 -18.41 6.71 10.66
CA THR A 22 -16.98 7.05 10.68
C THR A 22 -16.48 7.41 9.29
N MET A 23 -16.80 6.58 8.30
CA MET A 23 -16.43 6.83 6.90
C MET A 23 -17.05 8.12 6.35
N LYS A 24 -18.32 8.42 6.68
CA LYS A 24 -18.97 9.67 6.27
C LYS A 24 -18.30 10.91 6.87
N SER A 25 -17.75 10.79 8.08
CA SER A 25 -17.00 11.86 8.75
C SER A 25 -15.51 11.89 8.41
N ALA A 26 -15.02 10.88 7.67
CA ALA A 26 -13.64 10.80 7.22
C ALA A 26 -13.32 11.96 6.26
N GLY A 27 -12.16 12.54 6.43
CA GLY A 27 -11.71 13.67 5.60
C GLY A 27 -11.52 13.28 4.12
N LYS A 28 -11.43 14.28 3.25
CA LYS A 28 -11.21 14.11 1.81
C LYS A 28 -10.00 13.22 1.49
N ASP A 29 -8.90 13.39 2.22
CA ASP A 29 -7.66 12.66 1.97
C ASP A 29 -7.80 11.16 2.24
N VAL A 30 -8.59 10.78 3.25
CA VAL A 30 -8.91 9.37 3.57
C VAL A 30 -9.64 8.72 2.38
N TRP A 31 -10.65 9.41 1.83
CA TRP A 31 -11.38 8.90 0.67
C TRP A 31 -10.53 8.80 -0.59
N ILE A 32 -9.64 9.79 -0.83
CA ILE A 32 -8.70 9.74 -1.96
C ILE A 32 -7.77 8.53 -1.84
N LEU A 33 -7.23 8.25 -0.65
CA LEU A 33 -6.35 7.11 -0.42
C LEU A 33 -7.08 5.77 -0.64
N ILE A 34 -8.28 5.62 -0.08
CA ILE A 34 -9.08 4.40 -0.23
C ILE A 34 -9.48 4.17 -1.68
N LEU A 35 -9.95 5.22 -2.37
CA LEU A 35 -10.35 5.13 -3.77
C LEU A 35 -9.15 4.87 -4.69
N ALA A 36 -8.02 5.52 -4.46
CA ALA A 36 -6.79 5.28 -5.20
C ALA A 36 -6.31 3.82 -5.06
N ARG A 37 -6.48 3.24 -3.85
CA ARG A 37 -6.22 1.82 -3.62
C ARG A 37 -7.20 0.93 -4.38
N TYR A 38 -8.50 1.20 -4.30
CA TYR A 38 -9.52 0.44 -5.02
C TYR A 38 -9.22 0.39 -6.52
N ILE A 39 -8.96 1.55 -7.15
CA ILE A 39 -8.66 1.66 -8.59
C ILE A 39 -7.37 0.91 -8.94
N ARG A 40 -6.34 0.99 -8.10
CA ARG A 40 -5.10 0.26 -8.29
C ARG A 40 -5.32 -1.25 -8.26
N LEU A 41 -6.07 -1.75 -7.28
CA LEU A 41 -6.35 -3.18 -7.15
C LEU A 41 -7.31 -3.70 -8.20
N PHE A 42 -8.22 -2.86 -8.69
CA PHE A 42 -9.02 -3.17 -9.86
C PHE A 42 -8.13 -3.44 -11.09
N ALA A 43 -7.20 -2.54 -11.40
CA ALA A 43 -6.25 -2.73 -12.50
C ALA A 43 -5.32 -3.94 -12.28
N TYR A 44 -4.88 -4.13 -11.03
CA TYR A 44 -4.09 -5.30 -10.65
C TYR A 44 -4.85 -6.62 -10.90
N GLY A 45 -6.14 -6.70 -10.53
CA GLY A 45 -6.95 -7.90 -10.77
C GLY A 45 -6.98 -8.31 -12.25
N ALA A 46 -7.18 -7.35 -13.15
CA ALA A 46 -7.16 -7.60 -14.59
C ALA A 46 -5.78 -8.09 -15.08
N VAL A 47 -4.68 -7.48 -14.61
CA VAL A 47 -3.32 -7.88 -14.98
C VAL A 47 -2.93 -9.24 -14.39
N ALA A 48 -3.31 -9.53 -13.14
CA ALA A 48 -3.01 -10.81 -12.50
C ALA A 48 -3.63 -11.99 -13.24
N LEU A 49 -4.77 -11.77 -13.90
CA LEU A 49 -5.43 -12.80 -14.71
C LEU A 49 -4.59 -13.24 -15.91
N ILE A 50 -3.92 -12.31 -16.57
CA ILE A 50 -3.26 -12.53 -17.86
C ILE A 50 -1.73 -12.67 -17.78
N LEU A 51 -1.11 -12.34 -16.65
CA LEU A 51 0.34 -12.17 -16.58
C LEU A 51 1.11 -13.41 -17.06
N ALA A 52 0.71 -14.60 -16.65
CA ALA A 52 1.35 -15.84 -17.06
C ALA A 52 1.06 -16.18 -18.54
N LEU A 53 -0.19 -15.99 -18.99
CA LEU A 53 -0.61 -16.18 -20.38
C LEU A 53 0.13 -15.22 -21.33
N PHE A 54 0.31 -13.96 -20.92
CA PHE A 54 1.07 -12.97 -21.67
C PHE A 54 2.52 -13.39 -21.90
N PHE A 55 3.17 -14.01 -20.92
CA PHE A 55 4.52 -14.55 -21.10
C PHE A 55 4.55 -15.78 -21.99
N GLN A 56 3.54 -16.63 -21.88
CA GLN A 56 3.41 -17.81 -22.73
C GLN A 56 3.26 -17.43 -24.20
N GLU A 57 2.38 -16.46 -24.53
CA GLU A 57 2.19 -15.94 -25.88
C GLU A 57 3.45 -15.26 -26.45
N GLN A 58 4.35 -14.78 -25.60
CA GLN A 58 5.64 -14.27 -26.02
C GLN A 58 6.71 -15.37 -26.21
N GLY A 59 6.37 -16.65 -25.98
CA GLY A 59 7.26 -17.79 -26.15
C GLY A 59 8.24 -18.03 -25.01
N PHE A 60 8.00 -17.48 -23.83
CA PHE A 60 8.82 -17.76 -22.65
C PHE A 60 8.49 -19.16 -22.10
N SER A 61 9.54 -19.88 -21.68
CA SER A 61 9.38 -21.19 -21.05
C SER A 61 8.81 -21.10 -19.65
N ASP A 62 8.17 -22.16 -19.14
CA ASP A 62 7.61 -22.23 -17.78
C ASP A 62 8.67 -21.91 -16.71
N GLN A 63 9.92 -22.32 -16.93
CA GLN A 63 11.05 -22.00 -16.06
C GLN A 63 11.31 -20.48 -16.02
N GLN A 64 11.26 -19.81 -17.16
CA GLN A 64 11.44 -18.35 -17.25
C GLN A 64 10.28 -17.62 -16.57
N ILE A 65 9.04 -18.08 -16.75
CA ILE A 65 7.85 -17.54 -16.09
C ILE A 65 7.96 -17.69 -14.57
N GLY A 66 8.30 -18.88 -14.07
CA GLY A 66 8.52 -19.14 -12.65
C GLY A 66 9.65 -18.31 -12.06
N LEU A 67 10.77 -18.18 -12.79
CA LEU A 67 11.90 -17.34 -12.38
C LEU A 67 11.51 -15.87 -12.33
N PHE A 68 10.76 -15.38 -13.33
CA PHE A 68 10.24 -14.02 -13.34
C PHE A 68 9.40 -13.71 -12.09
N MET A 69 8.44 -14.59 -11.76
CA MET A 69 7.59 -14.44 -10.59
C MET A 69 8.40 -14.43 -9.30
N THR A 70 9.38 -15.31 -9.17
CA THR A 70 10.26 -15.39 -8.00
C THR A 70 11.13 -14.13 -7.84
N LEU A 71 11.76 -13.68 -8.93
CA LEU A 71 12.62 -12.50 -8.92
C LEU A 71 11.82 -11.21 -8.67
N THR A 72 10.58 -11.14 -9.19
CA THR A 72 9.69 -10.01 -8.93
C THR A 72 9.31 -9.93 -7.46
N LEU A 73 8.95 -11.05 -6.82
CA LEU A 73 8.66 -11.11 -5.38
C LEU A 73 9.86 -10.70 -4.53
N LEU A 74 11.05 -11.21 -4.88
CA LEU A 74 12.28 -10.83 -4.17
C LEU A 74 12.59 -9.34 -4.36
N GLY A 75 12.42 -8.82 -5.57
CA GLY A 75 12.56 -7.42 -5.89
C GLY A 75 11.59 -6.52 -5.10
N ASP A 76 10.33 -6.95 -5.00
CA ASP A 76 9.31 -6.26 -4.20
C ASP A 76 9.72 -6.10 -2.74
N VAL A 77 10.27 -7.16 -2.12
CA VAL A 77 10.77 -7.10 -0.74
C VAL A 77 11.90 -6.07 -0.61
N VAL A 78 12.88 -6.09 -1.53
CA VAL A 78 14.02 -5.16 -1.50
C VAL A 78 13.55 -3.72 -1.70
N VAL A 79 12.71 -3.46 -2.70
CA VAL A 79 12.18 -2.13 -3.00
C VAL A 79 11.31 -1.63 -1.84
N SER A 80 10.48 -2.51 -1.25
CA SER A 80 9.63 -2.17 -0.09
C SER A 80 10.46 -1.74 1.12
N LEU A 81 11.53 -2.46 1.43
CA LEU A 81 12.43 -2.11 2.52
C LEU A 81 13.12 -0.76 2.26
N LEU A 82 13.66 -0.56 1.06
CA LEU A 82 14.33 0.68 0.69
C LEU A 82 13.37 1.88 0.75
N LEU A 83 12.19 1.78 0.16
CA LEU A 83 11.22 2.87 0.13
C LEU A 83 10.65 3.18 1.51
N THR A 84 10.44 2.16 2.35
CA THR A 84 9.99 2.38 3.74
C THR A 84 11.03 3.15 4.55
N LEU A 85 12.32 2.86 4.36
CA LEU A 85 13.42 3.57 5.04
C LEU A 85 13.55 5.04 4.60
N ILE A 86 13.21 5.34 3.34
CA ILE A 86 13.33 6.69 2.78
C ILE A 86 12.02 7.47 2.86
N ALA A 87 10.89 6.81 3.16
CA ALA A 87 9.54 7.40 3.16
C ALA A 87 9.44 8.64 4.07
N ASP A 88 10.03 8.56 5.26
CA ASP A 88 9.97 9.67 6.23
C ASP A 88 10.85 10.87 5.82
N THR A 89 11.87 10.63 4.98
CA THR A 89 12.78 11.70 4.53
C THR A 89 12.30 12.38 3.25
N LEU A 90 11.72 11.62 2.30
CA LEU A 90 11.22 12.14 1.03
C LEU A 90 9.82 12.77 1.14
N GLY A 91 9.06 12.38 2.16
CA GLY A 91 7.67 12.76 2.33
C GLY A 91 6.70 11.73 1.73
N ARG A 92 5.65 11.42 2.47
CA ARG A 92 4.68 10.37 2.12
C ARG A 92 3.97 10.62 0.80
N ARG A 93 3.53 11.85 0.55
CA ARG A 93 2.86 12.23 -0.69
C ARG A 93 3.75 12.02 -1.92
N ARG A 94 5.06 12.37 -1.83
CA ARG A 94 6.02 12.17 -2.93
C ARG A 94 6.23 10.70 -3.24
N ILE A 95 6.29 9.85 -2.22
CA ILE A 95 6.43 8.40 -2.40
C ILE A 95 5.18 7.79 -3.04
N LEU A 96 3.98 8.21 -2.63
CA LEU A 96 2.74 7.77 -3.25
C LEU A 96 2.64 8.20 -4.73
N LEU A 97 3.11 9.41 -5.04
CA LEU A 97 3.18 9.90 -6.42
C LEU A 97 4.21 9.10 -7.23
N LEU A 98 5.40 8.87 -6.69
CA LEU A 98 6.43 8.06 -7.33
C LEU A 98 5.90 6.66 -7.66
N GLY A 99 5.16 6.04 -6.74
CA GLY A 99 4.53 4.75 -6.98
C GLY A 99 3.47 4.77 -8.08
N ALA A 100 2.67 5.81 -8.16
CA ALA A 100 1.68 5.94 -9.22
C ALA A 100 2.34 6.13 -10.60
N VAL A 101 3.41 6.92 -10.66
CA VAL A 101 4.22 7.12 -11.88
C VAL A 101 4.93 5.84 -12.28
N SER A 102 5.53 5.13 -11.32
CA SER A 102 6.18 3.83 -11.58
C SER A 102 5.19 2.80 -12.11
N MET A 103 3.97 2.76 -11.57
CA MET A 103 2.87 1.93 -12.08
C MET A 103 2.55 2.25 -13.54
N ALA A 104 2.40 3.53 -13.89
CA ALA A 104 2.12 3.95 -15.26
C ALA A 104 3.26 3.57 -16.23
N ILE A 105 4.51 3.80 -15.86
CA ILE A 105 5.68 3.45 -16.67
C ILE A 105 5.76 1.93 -16.86
N SER A 106 5.56 1.16 -15.79
CA SER A 106 5.59 -0.29 -15.85
C SER A 106 4.53 -0.84 -16.80
N GLY A 107 3.29 -0.38 -16.72
CA GLY A 107 2.23 -0.75 -17.65
C GLY A 107 2.59 -0.44 -19.10
N ALA A 108 3.15 0.74 -19.38
CA ALA A 108 3.60 1.11 -20.71
C ALA A 108 4.74 0.21 -21.24
N VAL A 109 5.69 -0.18 -20.37
CA VAL A 109 6.77 -1.12 -20.74
C VAL A 109 6.18 -2.49 -21.10
N PHE A 110 5.24 -3.02 -20.30
CA PHE A 110 4.58 -4.29 -20.61
C PHE A 110 3.76 -4.23 -21.88
N ALA A 111 3.13 -3.10 -22.18
CA ALA A 111 2.34 -2.91 -23.40
C ALA A 111 3.21 -2.84 -24.68
N THR A 112 4.47 -2.41 -24.58
CA THR A 112 5.30 -2.07 -25.76
C THR A 112 6.48 -2.98 -26.02
N THR A 113 7.00 -3.71 -25.01
CA THR A 113 8.21 -4.53 -25.16
C THR A 113 7.96 -6.00 -24.89
N SER A 114 8.81 -6.84 -25.49
CA SER A 114 8.86 -8.29 -25.26
C SER A 114 10.21 -8.71 -24.65
N ASN A 115 11.03 -7.75 -24.24
CA ASN A 115 12.33 -8.05 -23.64
C ASN A 115 12.18 -8.49 -22.19
N TYR A 116 12.57 -9.72 -21.87
CA TYR A 116 12.44 -10.32 -20.53
C TYR A 116 13.04 -9.47 -19.41
N VAL A 117 14.25 -8.93 -19.62
CA VAL A 117 14.95 -8.13 -18.59
C VAL A 117 14.23 -6.80 -18.38
N ALA A 118 13.77 -6.15 -19.46
CA ALA A 118 13.01 -4.91 -19.37
C ALA A 118 11.68 -5.11 -18.62
N LEU A 119 10.97 -6.20 -18.92
CA LEU A 119 9.73 -6.59 -18.23
C LEU A 119 9.99 -6.87 -16.75
N LEU A 120 11.06 -7.60 -16.41
CA LEU A 120 11.43 -7.89 -15.03
C LEU A 120 11.74 -6.63 -14.24
N LEU A 121 12.55 -5.73 -14.77
CA LEU A 121 12.89 -4.46 -14.13
C LEU A 121 11.64 -3.57 -13.97
N ALA A 122 10.79 -3.52 -15.01
CA ALA A 122 9.54 -2.78 -14.95
C ALA A 122 8.58 -3.35 -13.89
N ALA A 123 8.50 -4.69 -13.75
CA ALA A 123 7.68 -5.33 -12.73
C ALA A 123 8.17 -5.00 -11.31
N ILE A 124 9.47 -5.07 -11.06
CA ILE A 124 10.07 -4.77 -9.75
C ILE A 124 9.86 -3.30 -9.37
N ILE A 125 10.11 -2.37 -10.30
CA ILE A 125 10.00 -0.93 -10.04
C ILE A 125 8.54 -0.49 -9.97
N GLY A 126 7.69 -1.01 -10.83
CA GLY A 126 6.28 -0.64 -10.97
C GLY A 126 5.32 -1.45 -10.10
N VAL A 127 5.87 -2.40 -9.31
CA VAL A 127 5.09 -3.24 -8.37
C VAL A 127 3.96 -4.01 -9.08
N ILE A 128 4.27 -4.61 -10.24
CA ILE A 128 3.42 -5.63 -10.84
C ILE A 128 3.77 -6.96 -10.17
N SER A 129 3.15 -7.22 -9.03
CA SER A 129 3.43 -8.44 -8.24
C SER A 129 2.53 -9.59 -8.66
N PRO A 130 3.08 -10.78 -8.91
CA PRO A 130 2.28 -11.95 -9.27
C PRO A 130 1.51 -12.55 -8.08
N SER A 131 1.81 -12.16 -6.86
CA SER A 131 1.33 -12.85 -5.65
C SER A 131 -0.09 -12.48 -5.21
N GLY A 132 -0.70 -11.42 -5.74
CA GLY A 132 -1.98 -10.92 -5.23
C GLY A 132 -1.92 -10.34 -3.83
N ASN A 133 -0.89 -10.62 -3.09
CA ASN A 133 -0.59 -9.99 -1.82
C ASN A 133 0.14 -8.68 -2.10
N GLU A 134 -0.48 -7.57 -1.76
CA GLU A 134 0.15 -6.26 -1.84
C GLU A 134 1.31 -6.15 -0.84
N ILE A 135 2.41 -6.83 -1.11
CA ILE A 135 3.67 -6.64 -0.40
C ILE A 135 4.37 -5.47 -1.08
N GLY A 136 3.74 -4.30 -1.07
CA GLY A 136 4.36 -3.12 -1.70
C GLY A 136 4.66 -2.04 -0.69
N PRO A 137 5.70 -1.25 -0.91
CA PRO A 137 6.07 -0.12 -0.04
C PRO A 137 4.93 0.89 0.04
N PHE A 138 4.08 0.94 -0.99
CA PHE A 138 2.95 1.86 -1.06
C PHE A 138 1.86 1.54 -0.05
N ARG A 139 1.61 0.26 0.25
CA ARG A 139 0.69 -0.14 1.31
C ARG A 139 1.15 0.38 2.66
N ALA A 140 2.40 0.19 3.02
CA ALA A 140 2.95 0.66 4.29
C ALA A 140 2.85 2.19 4.42
N VAL A 141 3.13 2.94 3.34
CA VAL A 141 3.00 4.39 3.31
C VAL A 141 1.54 4.82 3.36
N GLU A 142 0.63 4.18 2.62
CA GLU A 142 -0.81 4.44 2.66
C GLU A 142 -1.37 4.21 4.07
N GLU A 143 -1.08 3.05 4.69
CA GLU A 143 -1.52 2.71 6.04
C GLU A 143 -0.96 3.67 7.09
N SER A 144 0.32 4.03 7.02
CA SER A 144 0.91 4.99 7.94
C SER A 144 0.33 6.40 7.78
N THR A 145 -0.06 6.78 6.55
CA THR A 145 -0.73 8.06 6.28
C THR A 145 -2.14 8.05 6.83
N LEU A 146 -2.91 6.96 6.65
CA LEU A 146 -4.24 6.79 7.23
C LEU A 146 -4.19 6.83 8.76
N ALA A 147 -3.20 6.15 9.39
CA ALA A 147 -3.00 6.20 10.83
C ALA A 147 -2.76 7.62 11.35
N HIS A 148 -2.14 8.47 10.54
CA HIS A 148 -1.89 9.87 10.90
C HIS A 148 -3.13 10.76 10.72
N LEU A 149 -3.93 10.50 9.70
CA LEU A 149 -5.12 11.30 9.37
C LEU A 149 -6.34 10.99 10.24
N VAL A 150 -6.39 9.79 10.83
CA VAL A 150 -7.55 9.28 11.55
C VAL A 150 -7.26 9.15 13.04
N ALA A 151 -8.18 9.62 13.88
CA ALA A 151 -8.11 9.46 15.34
C ALA A 151 -8.10 7.97 15.74
N GLU A 152 -7.45 7.63 16.84
CA GLU A 152 -7.18 6.23 17.24
C GLU A 152 -8.46 5.38 17.38
N ASP A 153 -9.51 5.98 17.93
CA ASP A 153 -10.82 5.35 18.13
C ASP A 153 -11.54 5.00 16.82
N LYS A 154 -11.20 5.67 15.71
CA LYS A 154 -11.81 5.49 14.38
C LYS A 154 -10.96 4.70 13.39
N ARG A 155 -9.72 4.38 13.74
CA ARG A 155 -8.79 3.70 12.84
C ARG A 155 -9.29 2.33 12.40
N SER A 156 -9.87 1.56 13.32
CA SER A 156 -10.39 0.22 13.02
C SER A 156 -11.41 0.23 11.89
N ASP A 157 -12.38 1.14 11.94
CA ASP A 157 -13.43 1.26 10.92
C ASP A 157 -12.84 1.62 9.56
N VAL A 158 -11.92 2.61 9.54
CA VAL A 158 -11.27 3.07 8.29
C VAL A 158 -10.40 1.97 7.69
N TYR A 159 -9.64 1.23 8.49
CA TYR A 159 -8.85 0.11 8.00
C TYR A 159 -9.71 -1.05 7.49
N THR A 160 -10.83 -1.31 8.13
CA THR A 160 -11.79 -2.33 7.64
C THR A 160 -12.25 -1.97 6.23
N TRP A 161 -12.70 -0.74 5.98
CA TRP A 161 -13.11 -0.29 4.66
C TRP A 161 -11.96 -0.23 3.66
N TYR A 162 -10.77 0.14 4.10
CA TYR A 162 -9.56 0.13 3.29
C TYR A 162 -9.22 -1.28 2.77
N VAL A 163 -9.43 -2.33 3.58
CA VAL A 163 -9.21 -3.72 3.18
C VAL A 163 -10.39 -4.25 2.34
N VAL A 164 -11.64 -4.00 2.77
CA VAL A 164 -12.84 -4.48 2.04
C VAL A 164 -12.88 -3.93 0.62
N LEU A 165 -12.67 -2.61 0.45
CA LEU A 165 -12.65 -2.00 -0.88
C LEU A 165 -11.46 -2.47 -1.72
N ALA A 166 -10.35 -2.81 -1.10
CA ALA A 166 -9.20 -3.42 -1.75
C ALA A 166 -9.57 -4.77 -2.39
N VAL A 167 -10.17 -5.67 -1.60
CA VAL A 167 -10.61 -6.99 -2.08
C VAL A 167 -11.68 -6.86 -3.15
N LEU A 168 -12.66 -5.97 -2.95
CA LEU A 168 -13.68 -5.68 -3.97
C LEU A 168 -13.05 -5.16 -5.27
N GLY A 169 -12.01 -4.31 -5.18
CA GLY A 169 -11.25 -3.84 -6.33
C GLY A 169 -10.64 -4.99 -7.11
N THR A 170 -9.90 -5.88 -6.45
CA THR A 170 -9.30 -7.05 -7.10
C THR A 170 -10.36 -7.96 -7.73
N SER A 171 -11.44 -8.29 -6.99
CA SER A 171 -12.50 -9.16 -7.49
C SER A 171 -13.23 -8.58 -8.70
N THR A 172 -13.57 -7.30 -8.66
CA THR A 172 -14.18 -6.62 -9.80
C THR A 172 -13.22 -6.49 -10.98
N GLY A 173 -11.94 -6.28 -10.70
CA GLY A 173 -10.87 -6.25 -11.72
C GLY A 173 -10.70 -7.57 -12.43
N LEU A 174 -10.70 -8.69 -11.70
CA LEU A 174 -10.70 -10.04 -12.27
C LEU A 174 -11.91 -10.27 -13.18
N ALA A 175 -13.12 -9.98 -12.68
CA ALA A 175 -14.35 -10.22 -13.43
C ALA A 175 -14.46 -9.35 -14.69
N VAL A 176 -14.23 -8.04 -14.55
CA VAL A 176 -14.30 -7.11 -15.69
C VAL A 176 -13.13 -7.33 -16.64
N GLY A 177 -11.94 -7.65 -16.12
CA GLY A 177 -10.76 -7.96 -16.92
C GLY A 177 -10.98 -9.18 -17.81
N GLY A 178 -11.53 -10.28 -17.27
CA GLY A 178 -11.86 -11.48 -18.05
C GLY A 178 -12.83 -11.16 -19.20
N VAL A 179 -13.97 -10.52 -18.89
CA VAL A 179 -14.95 -10.13 -19.93
C VAL A 179 -14.35 -9.18 -20.97
N ALA A 180 -13.51 -8.24 -20.54
CA ALA A 180 -12.86 -7.31 -21.45
C ALA A 180 -11.88 -8.03 -22.40
N ILE A 181 -11.11 -9.00 -21.91
CA ILE A 181 -10.19 -9.81 -22.71
C ILE A 181 -10.95 -10.65 -23.72
N ASP A 182 -12.00 -11.37 -23.32
CA ASP A 182 -12.83 -12.17 -24.21
C ASP A 182 -13.40 -11.31 -25.36
N ASN A 183 -13.89 -10.11 -25.06
CA ASN A 183 -14.40 -9.19 -26.07
C ASN A 183 -13.30 -8.66 -26.99
N MET A 184 -12.09 -8.41 -26.48
CA MET A 184 -10.96 -7.94 -27.29
C MET A 184 -10.44 -9.05 -28.23
N GLN A 185 -10.39 -10.28 -27.75
CA GLN A 185 -9.99 -11.46 -28.56
C GLN A 185 -11.02 -11.79 -29.65
N ALA A 186 -12.30 -11.40 -29.48
CA ALA A 186 -13.33 -11.55 -30.49
C ALA A 186 -13.24 -10.51 -31.64
N ILE A 187 -12.36 -9.51 -31.53
CA ILE A 187 -12.18 -8.48 -32.58
C ILE A 187 -11.40 -9.11 -33.75
N GLU A 188 -11.96 -9.04 -34.95
CA GLU A 188 -11.28 -9.52 -36.16
C GLU A 188 -9.91 -8.85 -36.34
N GLY A 189 -8.87 -9.66 -36.53
CA GLY A 189 -7.49 -9.20 -36.73
C GLY A 189 -6.68 -8.93 -35.47
N TRP A 190 -7.27 -9.10 -34.27
CA TRP A 190 -6.52 -9.03 -33.02
C TRP A 190 -5.94 -10.39 -32.65
N THR A 191 -4.71 -10.39 -32.20
CA THR A 191 -4.08 -11.57 -31.57
C THR A 191 -4.33 -11.54 -30.07
N ASP A 192 -4.15 -12.69 -29.41
CA ASP A 192 -4.24 -12.76 -27.93
C ASP A 192 -3.23 -11.81 -27.28
N LEU A 193 -2.04 -11.69 -27.85
CA LEU A 193 -1.02 -10.77 -27.40
C LEU A 193 -1.47 -9.30 -27.48
N ASP A 194 -2.23 -8.91 -28.52
CA ASP A 194 -2.75 -7.55 -28.66
C ASP A 194 -3.79 -7.25 -27.58
N ALA A 195 -4.67 -8.21 -27.27
CA ALA A 195 -5.64 -8.10 -26.19
C ALA A 195 -4.94 -7.92 -24.83
N TYR A 196 -3.91 -8.71 -24.55
CA TYR A 196 -3.14 -8.59 -23.30
C TYR A 196 -2.39 -7.26 -23.21
N ARG A 197 -1.78 -6.79 -24.30
CA ARG A 197 -1.15 -5.45 -24.36
C ARG A 197 -2.14 -4.32 -24.11
N ALA A 198 -3.38 -4.43 -24.62
CA ALA A 198 -4.43 -3.46 -24.34
C ALA A 198 -4.77 -3.38 -22.85
N VAL A 199 -4.80 -4.50 -22.13
CA VAL A 199 -4.98 -4.51 -20.67
C VAL A 199 -3.85 -3.77 -19.96
N PHE A 200 -2.59 -3.92 -20.40
CA PHE A 200 -1.47 -3.16 -19.84
C PHE A 200 -1.56 -1.65 -20.15
N TRP A 201 -2.13 -1.26 -21.30
CA TRP A 201 -2.44 0.16 -21.57
C TRP A 201 -3.52 0.70 -20.64
N ILE A 202 -4.56 -0.09 -20.32
CA ILE A 202 -5.56 0.27 -19.29
C ILE A 202 -4.87 0.43 -17.93
N TYR A 203 -3.99 -0.48 -17.56
CA TYR A 203 -3.19 -0.41 -16.33
C TYR A 203 -2.35 0.88 -16.28
N THR A 204 -1.73 1.27 -17.38
CA THR A 204 -1.02 2.55 -17.53
C THR A 204 -1.94 3.74 -17.26
N GLY A 205 -3.12 3.75 -17.89
CA GLY A 205 -4.14 4.79 -17.69
C GLY A 205 -4.57 4.92 -16.23
N VAL A 206 -4.77 3.78 -15.54
CA VAL A 206 -5.07 3.75 -14.10
C VAL A 206 -3.91 4.31 -13.28
N GLY A 207 -2.66 4.04 -13.64
CA GLY A 207 -1.48 4.63 -13.01
C GLY A 207 -1.47 6.15 -13.11
N VAL A 208 -1.82 6.68 -14.28
CA VAL A 208 -1.94 8.15 -14.50
C VAL A 208 -3.08 8.73 -13.66
N VAL A 209 -4.26 8.11 -13.65
CA VAL A 209 -5.38 8.55 -12.80
C VAL A 209 -4.99 8.57 -11.32
N LYS A 210 -4.31 7.52 -10.84
CA LYS A 210 -3.79 7.46 -9.47
C LYS A 210 -2.79 8.58 -9.20
N ALA A 211 -1.89 8.90 -10.14
CA ALA A 211 -0.94 10.00 -10.00
C ALA A 211 -1.68 11.34 -9.84
N ILE A 212 -2.69 11.58 -10.66
CA ILE A 212 -3.54 12.77 -10.57
C ILE A 212 -4.25 12.83 -9.20
N MET A 213 -4.86 11.73 -8.75
CA MET A 213 -5.51 11.65 -7.44
C MET A 213 -4.52 11.98 -6.31
N THR A 214 -3.29 11.48 -6.38
CA THR A 214 -2.25 11.73 -5.39
C THR A 214 -1.84 13.22 -5.34
N LEU A 215 -1.91 13.94 -6.46
CA LEU A 215 -1.66 15.38 -6.48
C LEU A 215 -2.71 16.19 -5.70
N PHE A 216 -3.94 15.67 -5.60
CA PHE A 216 -5.03 16.29 -4.82
C PHE A 216 -4.95 16.00 -3.31
N LEU A 217 -4.03 15.17 -2.85
CA LEU A 217 -3.78 14.96 -1.42
C LEU A 217 -3.27 16.24 -0.78
N SER A 218 -3.79 16.55 0.40
CA SER A 218 -3.40 17.75 1.16
C SER A 218 -2.02 17.58 1.81
N ARG A 219 -1.46 18.69 2.26
CA ARG A 219 -0.21 18.68 3.04
C ARG A 219 -0.35 18.03 4.41
N SER A 220 -1.58 17.83 4.88
CA SER A 220 -1.87 17.13 6.15
C SER A 220 -1.44 15.66 6.11
N CYS A 221 -1.22 15.08 4.93
CA CYS A 221 -0.68 13.73 4.75
C CYS A 221 0.82 13.62 5.06
N GLU A 222 1.55 14.75 5.06
CA GLU A 222 2.97 14.75 5.38
C GLU A 222 3.17 14.67 6.91
N HIS A 223 4.20 13.94 7.31
CA HIS A 223 4.62 13.92 8.71
C HIS A 223 5.06 15.32 9.13
N GLN A 224 4.56 15.83 10.25
CA GLN A 224 5.11 17.08 10.83
C GLN A 224 6.62 16.87 11.02
N ASN A 225 7.40 17.74 10.39
CA ASN A 225 8.85 17.66 10.44
C ASN A 225 9.26 17.68 11.92
N TRP A 226 10.08 16.74 12.38
CA TRP A 226 10.56 16.64 13.75
C TRP A 226 11.18 17.95 14.25
N ASN A 227 11.67 18.78 13.32
CA ASN A 227 12.14 20.12 13.61
C ASN A 227 11.05 21.11 14.00
N ASP A 228 9.82 20.95 13.48
CA ASP A 228 8.68 21.81 13.84
C ASP A 228 8.12 21.45 15.23
N VAL A 229 8.22 20.18 15.64
CA VAL A 229 7.84 19.74 17.00
C VAL A 229 8.84 20.26 18.02
N ARG A 230 10.14 20.32 17.68
CA ARG A 230 11.18 20.82 18.57
C ARG A 230 11.14 22.35 18.74
N ASN A 231 10.64 23.07 17.74
CA ASN A 231 10.56 24.54 17.75
C ASN A 231 9.22 25.10 18.24
N LYS A 232 8.25 24.24 18.62
CA LYS A 232 7.08 24.70 19.35
C LYS A 232 7.55 25.12 20.75
N PRO A 233 7.29 26.38 21.17
CA PRO A 233 7.51 26.76 22.56
C PRO A 233 6.74 25.77 23.44
N VAL A 234 7.39 25.15 24.38
CA VAL A 234 6.72 24.40 25.43
C VAL A 234 5.90 25.44 26.20
N GLU A 235 4.59 25.46 26.00
CA GLU A 235 3.69 26.13 26.93
C GLU A 235 3.87 25.40 28.26
N ILE A 236 4.70 25.97 29.10
CA ILE A 236 4.84 25.59 30.49
C ILE A 236 3.52 26.02 31.13
N THR A 237 2.58 25.09 31.25
CA THR A 237 1.46 25.25 32.14
C THR A 237 2.07 25.36 33.52
N GLU A 238 2.06 26.59 34.08
CA GLU A 238 2.45 26.86 35.45
C GLU A 238 1.59 25.97 36.35
N THR A 239 2.16 24.87 36.80
CA THR A 239 1.65 24.12 37.94
C THR A 239 2.30 24.72 39.19
N GLU A 240 1.48 25.13 40.11
CA GLU A 240 1.78 25.82 41.36
C GLU A 240 3.06 25.37 42.10
N PRO A 241 3.72 26.30 42.83
CA PRO A 241 4.95 26.00 43.53
C PRO A 241 4.69 25.22 44.80
N LEU A 242 5.14 23.97 44.90
CA LEU A 242 5.34 23.32 46.16
C LEU A 242 6.67 23.77 46.74
N LEU A 243 6.57 24.40 47.91
CA LEU A 243 7.63 24.92 48.77
C LEU A 243 8.65 23.89 49.19
N ASN A 244 9.88 24.39 49.36
CA ASN A 244 10.96 24.02 50.25
C ASN A 244 12.12 23.19 49.74
N GLY A 245 13.28 23.81 49.85
CA GLY A 245 14.49 23.17 50.39
C GLY A 245 15.75 23.31 49.54
N ASP A 246 16.53 24.32 49.91
CA ASP A 246 18.01 24.42 49.90
C ASP A 246 18.87 23.79 48.78
N GLY A 247 19.58 24.65 48.09
CA GLY A 247 21.04 24.54 47.82
C GLY A 247 21.44 23.67 46.65
N GLU A 248 21.83 24.31 45.62
CA GLU A 248 23.10 24.21 44.85
C GLU A 248 22.89 24.53 43.36
N GLN A 249 23.51 25.62 42.95
CA GLN A 249 23.59 26.02 41.53
C GLN A 249 24.63 25.14 40.84
N GLU A 250 24.20 24.13 40.14
CA GLU A 250 25.03 23.48 39.07
C GLU A 250 24.75 24.17 37.74
N THR A 251 25.77 24.88 37.26
CA THR A 251 25.86 25.42 35.90
C THR A 251 25.86 24.28 34.89
N VAL A 252 24.72 24.04 34.26
CA VAL A 252 24.63 23.11 33.13
C VAL A 252 25.20 23.79 31.89
N GLN A 253 26.44 23.43 31.57
CA GLN A 253 27.05 23.74 30.28
C GLN A 253 26.25 23.03 29.17
N GLU A 254 25.69 23.86 28.29
CA GLU A 254 24.99 23.46 27.08
C GLU A 254 25.94 22.77 26.09
N ALA A 255 25.99 21.43 26.14
CA ALA A 255 26.72 20.64 25.17
C ALA A 255 25.95 20.55 23.85
N ALA A 256 26.51 21.11 22.79
CA ALA A 256 26.01 21.03 21.43
C ALA A 256 25.67 19.58 21.02
N PRO A 257 24.53 19.30 20.35
CA PRO A 257 24.15 17.93 20.01
C PRO A 257 25.06 17.39 18.89
N LYS A 258 25.94 16.44 19.26
CA LYS A 258 26.62 15.59 18.29
C LYS A 258 25.61 14.85 17.44
N LYS A 259 25.72 14.96 16.10
CA LYS A 259 24.95 14.16 15.12
C LYS A 259 25.25 12.68 15.34
N GLU A 260 24.48 12.01 16.18
CA GLU A 260 24.48 10.55 16.28
C GLU A 260 23.75 9.97 15.06
N LYS A 261 24.50 9.32 14.19
CA LYS A 261 23.98 8.33 13.25
C LYS A 261 23.40 7.19 14.09
N LYS A 262 22.09 7.24 14.39
CA LYS A 262 21.39 6.17 15.13
C LYS A 262 21.52 4.88 14.33
N LYS A 263 22.36 3.96 14.78
CA LYS A 263 22.45 2.61 14.25
C LYS A 263 21.11 1.93 14.49
N PHE A 264 20.43 1.55 13.42
CA PHE A 264 19.17 0.79 13.39
C PHE A 264 19.17 -0.41 14.35
N TRP A 265 20.32 -1.10 14.47
CA TRP A 265 20.51 -2.24 15.39
C TRP A 265 20.42 -1.87 16.87
N HIS A 266 20.65 -0.63 17.27
CA HIS A 266 20.59 -0.22 18.68
C HIS A 266 19.14 0.03 19.15
N SER A 267 18.21 0.27 18.22
CA SER A 267 16.78 0.43 18.54
C SER A 267 16.11 -0.90 18.89
N ILE A 268 16.53 -2.00 18.25
CA ILE A 268 15.98 -3.36 18.49
C ILE A 268 16.39 -3.88 19.89
N SER A 269 17.51 -3.45 20.43
CA SER A 269 17.98 -3.90 21.75
C SER A 269 17.16 -3.36 22.93
N LYS A 270 16.37 -2.29 22.71
CA LYS A 270 15.51 -1.67 23.74
C LYS A 270 14.12 -2.29 23.88
N ILE A 271 13.77 -3.25 23.00
CA ILE A 271 12.47 -3.93 23.07
C ILE A 271 12.45 -4.89 24.25
N SER A 272 11.42 -4.82 25.10
CA SER A 272 11.27 -5.71 26.26
C SER A 272 11.26 -7.19 25.85
N LYS A 273 11.73 -8.10 26.71
CA LYS A 273 11.77 -9.54 26.39
C LYS A 273 10.39 -10.10 26.02
N SER A 274 9.33 -9.65 26.70
CA SER A 274 7.95 -10.05 26.39
C SER A 274 7.52 -9.59 24.98
N SER A 275 7.80 -8.34 24.62
CA SER A 275 7.49 -7.82 23.28
C SER A 275 8.27 -8.52 22.16
N ARG A 276 9.52 -8.95 22.41
CA ARG A 276 10.30 -9.73 21.43
C ARG A 276 9.67 -11.08 21.12
N VAL A 277 9.21 -11.80 22.15
CA VAL A 277 8.54 -13.09 21.97
C VAL A 277 7.25 -12.94 21.17
N THR A 278 6.45 -11.92 21.47
CA THR A 278 5.23 -11.61 20.73
C THR A 278 5.54 -11.22 19.27
N LEU A 279 6.58 -10.39 19.06
CA LEU A 279 7.03 -10.02 17.73
C LEU A 279 7.47 -11.23 16.90
N ILE A 280 8.28 -12.13 17.48
CA ILE A 280 8.73 -13.35 16.80
C ILE A 280 7.55 -14.24 16.44
N LYS A 281 6.59 -14.43 17.36
CA LYS A 281 5.37 -15.22 17.08
C LYS A 281 4.56 -14.61 15.93
N LEU A 282 4.34 -13.30 15.93
CA LEU A 282 3.64 -12.60 14.86
C LEU A 282 4.39 -12.71 13.52
N CYS A 283 5.70 -12.49 13.52
CA CYS A 283 6.52 -12.64 12.31
C CYS A 283 6.46 -14.08 11.77
N SER A 284 6.50 -15.10 12.65
CA SER A 284 6.38 -16.50 12.22
C SER A 284 5.01 -16.81 11.61
N LEU A 285 3.92 -16.29 12.19
CA LEU A 285 2.58 -16.46 11.65
C LEU A 285 2.43 -15.77 10.28
N PHE A 286 2.90 -14.52 10.14
CA PHE A 286 2.89 -13.81 8.86
C PHE A 286 3.79 -14.48 7.82
N PHE A 287 4.91 -15.05 8.24
CA PHE A 287 5.79 -15.81 7.35
C PHE A 287 5.09 -17.06 6.79
N LEU A 288 4.40 -17.83 7.66
CA LEU A 288 3.64 -19.01 7.23
C LEU A 288 2.46 -18.64 6.31
N ASP A 289 1.73 -17.58 6.63
CA ASP A 289 0.63 -17.06 5.82
C ASP A 289 1.13 -16.62 4.42
N SER A 290 2.22 -15.86 4.38
CA SER A 290 2.84 -15.40 3.13
C SER A 290 3.42 -16.56 2.31
N LEU A 291 3.98 -17.57 2.99
CA LEU A 291 4.49 -18.77 2.33
C LEU A 291 3.34 -19.57 1.68
N GLY A 292 2.23 -19.75 2.39
CA GLY A 292 1.02 -20.39 1.86
C GLY A 292 0.45 -19.65 0.64
N SER A 293 0.33 -18.33 0.74
CA SER A 293 -0.15 -17.47 -0.35
C SER A 293 0.81 -17.45 -1.56
N GLY A 294 2.12 -17.55 -1.32
CA GLY A 294 3.13 -17.55 -2.39
C GLY A 294 3.23 -18.87 -3.14
N MET A 295 2.82 -20.00 -2.55
CA MET A 295 2.88 -21.31 -3.20
C MET A 295 1.91 -21.44 -4.38
N VAL A 296 0.78 -20.74 -4.36
CA VAL A 296 -0.25 -20.80 -5.40
C VAL A 296 -0.67 -19.37 -5.79
N PRO A 297 0.15 -18.65 -6.57
CA PRO A 297 -0.22 -17.33 -7.05
C PRO A 297 -1.39 -17.42 -8.04
N PHE A 298 -2.30 -16.45 -7.98
CA PHE A 298 -3.48 -16.36 -8.85
C PHE A 298 -3.16 -16.49 -10.34
N SER A 299 -2.05 -15.91 -10.77
CA SER A 299 -1.59 -15.98 -12.16
C SER A 299 -1.30 -17.39 -12.63
N LEU A 300 -0.77 -18.27 -11.75
CA LEU A 300 -0.49 -19.65 -12.09
C LEU A 300 -1.74 -20.52 -12.06
N ILE A 301 -2.71 -20.25 -11.19
CA ILE A 301 -3.98 -20.98 -11.19
C ILE A 301 -4.65 -20.84 -12.55
N ASN A 302 -4.74 -19.63 -13.07
CA ASN A 302 -5.35 -19.36 -14.38
C ASN A 302 -4.55 -19.92 -15.56
N TYR A 303 -3.24 -20.11 -15.40
CA TYR A 303 -2.37 -20.71 -16.42
C TYR A 303 -2.56 -22.22 -16.58
N TYR A 304 -2.86 -22.94 -15.47
CA TYR A 304 -3.01 -24.41 -15.48
C TYR A 304 -4.47 -24.89 -15.53
N MET A 305 -5.47 -24.00 -15.47
CA MET A 305 -6.90 -24.32 -15.64
C MET A 305 -7.34 -24.12 -17.09
#